data_5a07be34c133a29d1670dc40b60ca233
#
_entry.id   5a07be34c133a29d1670dc40b60ca233
#
_cell.length_a   1.000
_cell.length_b   1.000
_cell.length_c   1.000
_cell.angle_alpha   90.00
_cell.angle_beta   90.00
_cell.angle_gamma   90.00
#
_symmetry.space_group_name_H-M   'P 1'
#
loop_
_entity.id
_entity.type
_entity.pdbx_description
1 polymer ?
#
loop_
_entity_poly.entity_id
_entity_poly.type
_entity_poly.pdbx_seq_one_letter_code
_entity_poly.pdbx_strand_id
1 'polypeptide(L)'
;FEHAGRRLRLTAAGAAFYDRACSIVQLCGAARAEMAAYGSGRAGTLRVGVVSSVCGTVFAGWLGRYAAACPGICCELHEANTYQLLERLAQRQIDLAIVRTPFSAPEFNCVPLQREPMLAVARPGVLPGAPAPDAPLPLAVLAATPLILYRRWADIVRGQFQLCGAQ
;
A
#
# COMPACT_ATOMS: atom_id res chain seq x y z
N PHE A 1 -17.30 -19.82 -18.96
CA PHE A 1 -18.35 -19.95 -17.95
C PHE A 1 -18.76 -21.41 -17.83
N GLU A 2 -19.16 -21.82 -16.63
CA GLU A 2 -19.76 -23.12 -16.32
C GLU A 2 -21.04 -22.94 -15.52
N HIS A 3 -21.97 -23.89 -15.64
CA HIS A 3 -23.19 -23.90 -14.86
C HIS A 3 -22.96 -24.56 -13.50
N ALA A 4 -23.16 -23.81 -12.41
CA ALA A 4 -23.20 -24.31 -11.05
C ALA A 4 -24.66 -24.25 -10.54
N GLY A 5 -25.48 -25.23 -10.93
CA GLY A 5 -26.91 -25.24 -10.70
C GLY A 5 -27.60 -24.11 -11.48
N ARG A 6 -28.29 -23.21 -10.76
CA ARG A 6 -28.96 -22.02 -11.35
C ARG A 6 -28.05 -20.80 -11.52
N ARG A 7 -26.78 -20.90 -11.15
CA ARG A 7 -25.82 -19.78 -11.22
C ARG A 7 -24.77 -20.07 -12.28
N LEU A 8 -24.31 -19.00 -12.93
CA LEU A 8 -23.18 -19.02 -13.84
C LEU A 8 -21.91 -18.69 -13.04
N ARG A 9 -20.88 -19.50 -13.23
CA ARG A 9 -19.54 -19.23 -12.67
C ARG A 9 -18.50 -19.15 -13.79
N LEU A 10 -17.41 -18.44 -13.52
CA LEU A 10 -16.25 -18.46 -14.40
C LEU A 10 -15.51 -19.78 -14.22
N THR A 11 -15.14 -20.42 -15.32
CA THR A 11 -14.12 -21.48 -15.31
C THR A 11 -12.76 -20.89 -14.98
N ALA A 12 -11.76 -21.71 -14.65
CA ALA A 12 -10.38 -21.23 -14.44
C ALA A 12 -9.84 -20.45 -15.66
N ALA A 13 -10.10 -20.94 -16.87
CA ALA A 13 -9.77 -20.22 -18.10
C ALA A 13 -10.59 -18.92 -18.26
N GLY A 14 -11.86 -18.94 -17.84
CA GLY A 14 -12.72 -17.77 -17.84
C GLY A 14 -12.24 -16.68 -16.87
N ALA A 15 -11.77 -17.06 -15.68
CA ALA A 15 -11.18 -16.14 -14.70
C ALA A 15 -9.89 -15.51 -15.26
N ALA A 16 -8.97 -16.32 -15.77
CA ALA A 16 -7.73 -15.83 -16.38
C ALA A 16 -8.01 -14.88 -17.57
N PHE A 17 -9.00 -15.23 -18.40
CA PHE A 17 -9.42 -14.35 -19.49
C PHE A 17 -10.05 -13.05 -19.00
N TYR A 18 -10.88 -13.10 -17.95
CA TYR A 18 -11.51 -11.93 -17.35
C TYR A 18 -10.47 -10.93 -16.83
N ASP A 19 -9.45 -11.41 -16.13
CA ASP A 19 -8.36 -10.55 -15.63
C ASP A 19 -7.61 -9.87 -16.77
N ARG A 20 -7.33 -10.60 -17.86
CA ARG A 20 -6.70 -10.05 -19.06
C ARG A 20 -7.59 -9.05 -19.79
N ALA A 21 -8.88 -9.36 -19.91
CA ALA A 21 -9.86 -8.46 -20.52
C ALA A 21 -9.98 -7.14 -19.71
N CYS A 22 -10.02 -7.23 -18.40
CA CYS A 22 -9.99 -6.04 -17.52
C CYS A 22 -8.74 -5.19 -17.76
N SER A 23 -7.56 -5.81 -17.87
CA SER A 23 -6.31 -5.11 -18.16
C SER A 23 -6.33 -4.41 -19.54
N ILE A 24 -6.86 -5.08 -20.56
CA ILE A 24 -6.99 -4.50 -21.91
C ILE A 24 -7.93 -3.28 -21.91
N VAL A 25 -9.10 -3.41 -21.28
CA VAL A 25 -10.07 -2.31 -21.19
C VAL A 25 -9.47 -1.10 -20.49
N GLN A 26 -8.71 -1.33 -19.41
CA GLN A 26 -8.01 -0.27 -18.68
C GLN A 26 -6.92 0.40 -19.53
N LEU A 27 -6.13 -0.39 -20.27
CA LEU A 27 -5.12 0.15 -21.19
C LEU A 27 -5.75 0.98 -22.31
N CYS A 28 -6.87 0.53 -22.89
CA CYS A 28 -7.62 1.30 -23.87
C CYS A 28 -8.17 2.62 -23.27
N GLY A 29 -8.66 2.56 -22.03
CA GLY A 29 -9.10 3.75 -21.28
C GLY A 29 -7.95 4.74 -21.06
N ALA A 30 -6.79 4.27 -20.65
CA ALA A 30 -5.59 5.09 -20.47
C ALA A 30 -5.12 5.74 -21.78
N ALA A 31 -5.08 4.98 -22.88
CA ALA A 31 -4.71 5.51 -24.19
C ALA A 31 -5.69 6.59 -24.69
N ARG A 32 -6.99 6.41 -24.48
CA ARG A 32 -8.00 7.43 -24.81
C ARG A 32 -7.86 8.68 -23.96
N ALA A 33 -7.59 8.53 -22.66
CA ALA A 33 -7.37 9.64 -21.74
C ALA A 33 -6.08 10.41 -22.10
N GLU A 34 -5.02 9.69 -22.48
CA GLU A 34 -3.76 10.28 -22.94
C GLU A 34 -3.98 11.10 -24.23
N MET A 35 -4.70 10.58 -25.19
CA MET A 35 -5.05 11.31 -26.41
C MET A 35 -5.93 12.54 -26.15
N ALA A 36 -6.88 12.44 -25.23
CA ALA A 36 -7.69 13.58 -24.81
C ALA A 36 -6.86 14.64 -24.07
N ALA A 37 -5.84 14.24 -23.32
CA ALA A 37 -4.92 15.12 -22.59
C ALA A 37 -4.02 15.93 -23.54
N TYR A 38 -3.65 15.38 -24.69
CA TYR A 38 -2.94 16.13 -25.74
C TYR A 38 -3.76 17.35 -26.25
N GLY A 39 -5.09 17.30 -26.15
CA GLY A 39 -5.97 18.38 -26.54
C GLY A 39 -6.20 19.48 -25.49
N SER A 40 -6.05 19.18 -24.20
CA SER A 40 -6.37 20.13 -23.12
C SER A 40 -5.28 20.32 -22.05
N GLY A 41 -4.28 19.46 -22.00
CA GLY A 41 -3.11 19.56 -21.11
C GLY A 41 -3.39 19.49 -19.59
N ARG A 42 -4.66 19.38 -19.16
CA ARG A 42 -5.06 19.46 -17.74
C ARG A 42 -6.26 18.59 -17.36
N ALA A 43 -6.69 17.66 -18.18
CA ALA A 43 -7.81 16.78 -17.90
C ALA A 43 -7.37 15.31 -18.05
N GLY A 44 -7.82 14.46 -17.15
CA GLY A 44 -7.50 13.03 -17.20
C GLY A 44 -7.90 12.31 -15.94
N THR A 45 -7.51 11.04 -15.82
CA THR A 45 -7.71 10.24 -14.62
C THR A 45 -6.35 9.79 -14.09
N LEU A 46 -6.09 10.07 -12.81
CA LEU A 46 -4.95 9.56 -12.05
C LEU A 46 -5.43 8.41 -11.17
N ARG A 47 -4.94 7.20 -11.44
CA ARG A 47 -5.25 6.01 -10.64
C ARG A 47 -4.19 5.81 -9.57
N VAL A 48 -4.58 6.02 -8.32
CA VAL A 48 -3.67 5.96 -7.18
C VAL A 48 -3.98 4.74 -6.33
N GLY A 49 -3.02 3.85 -6.18
CA GLY A 49 -3.07 2.78 -5.19
C GLY A 49 -2.53 3.27 -3.84
N VAL A 50 -3.20 2.95 -2.75
CA VAL A 50 -2.75 3.35 -1.41
C VAL A 50 -3.02 2.24 -0.40
N VAL A 51 -2.07 2.02 0.53
CA VAL A 51 -2.30 1.08 1.63
C VAL A 51 -3.23 1.69 2.68
N SER A 52 -4.12 0.87 3.26
CA SER A 52 -5.15 1.29 4.23
C SER A 52 -4.63 2.20 5.34
N SER A 53 -3.45 1.88 5.87
CA SER A 53 -2.84 2.63 6.96
C SER A 53 -2.40 4.06 6.60
N VAL A 54 -2.24 4.37 5.32
CA VAL A 54 -1.92 5.71 4.80
C VAL A 54 -3.16 6.40 4.29
N CYS A 55 -4.11 5.64 3.73
CA CYS A 55 -5.36 6.15 3.17
C CYS A 55 -6.17 6.95 4.20
N GLY A 56 -6.36 6.40 5.39
CA GLY A 56 -7.15 7.00 6.45
C GLY A 56 -6.44 8.11 7.24
N THR A 57 -5.19 8.44 6.91
CA THR A 57 -4.39 9.41 7.67
C THR A 57 -3.95 10.60 6.80
N VAL A 58 -2.71 10.57 6.34
CA VAL A 58 -2.08 11.70 5.64
C VAL A 58 -2.54 11.85 4.19
N PHE A 59 -2.99 10.77 3.56
CA PHE A 59 -3.31 10.76 2.13
C PHE A 59 -4.47 11.69 1.79
N ALA A 60 -5.49 11.76 2.62
CA ALA A 60 -6.63 12.66 2.40
C ALA A 60 -6.19 14.12 2.26
N GLY A 61 -5.24 14.56 3.09
CA GLY A 61 -4.67 15.90 3.01
C GLY A 61 -3.84 16.12 1.74
N TRP A 62 -3.09 15.10 1.27
CA TRP A 62 -2.34 15.18 0.02
C TRP A 62 -3.27 15.24 -1.19
N LEU A 63 -4.31 14.40 -1.21
CA LEU A 63 -5.31 14.35 -2.26
C LEU A 63 -6.07 15.67 -2.37
N GLY A 64 -6.46 16.26 -1.25
CA GLY A 64 -7.14 17.58 -1.25
C GLY A 64 -6.29 18.68 -1.85
N ARG A 65 -5.00 18.75 -1.51
CA ARG A 65 -4.06 19.71 -2.12
C ARG A 65 -3.84 19.47 -3.60
N TYR A 66 -3.74 18.20 -4.00
CA TYR A 66 -3.59 17.83 -5.41
C TYR A 66 -4.83 18.19 -6.22
N ALA A 67 -6.02 17.88 -5.73
CA ALA A 67 -7.28 18.21 -6.40
C ALA A 67 -7.49 19.72 -6.55
N ALA A 68 -7.08 20.51 -5.55
CA ALA A 68 -7.11 21.96 -5.65
C ALA A 68 -6.12 22.52 -6.69
N ALA A 69 -4.95 21.90 -6.83
CA ALA A 69 -3.94 22.31 -7.80
C ALA A 69 -4.26 21.82 -9.24
N CYS A 70 -4.95 20.69 -9.37
CA CYS A 70 -5.25 20.02 -10.64
C CYS A 70 -6.75 19.70 -10.76
N PRO A 71 -7.64 20.71 -10.85
CA PRO A 71 -9.09 20.51 -10.80
C PRO A 71 -9.67 19.74 -11.99
N GLY A 72 -8.92 19.62 -13.10
CA GLY A 72 -9.30 18.83 -14.27
C GLY A 72 -8.89 17.36 -14.21
N ILE A 73 -8.20 16.92 -13.14
CA ILE A 73 -7.78 15.54 -12.97
C ILE A 73 -8.77 14.81 -12.05
N CYS A 74 -9.38 13.75 -12.57
CA CYS A 74 -10.16 12.82 -11.75
C CYS A 74 -9.21 11.85 -11.04
N CYS A 75 -9.29 11.75 -9.70
CA CYS A 75 -8.51 10.78 -8.94
C CYS A 75 -9.34 9.53 -8.68
N GLU A 76 -8.84 8.39 -9.13
CA GLU A 76 -9.39 7.06 -8.88
C GLU A 76 -8.55 6.37 -7.80
N LEU A 77 -9.16 6.01 -6.67
CA LEU A 77 -8.45 5.48 -5.53
C LEU A 77 -8.63 3.96 -5.41
N HIS A 78 -7.52 3.25 -5.30
CA HIS A 78 -7.48 1.81 -5.11
C HIS A 78 -6.82 1.47 -3.77
N GLU A 79 -7.59 0.97 -2.84
CA GLU A 79 -7.07 0.52 -1.55
C GLU A 79 -6.75 -0.98 -1.60
N ALA A 80 -5.52 -1.33 -1.21
CA ALA A 80 -5.08 -2.71 -1.10
C ALA A 80 -3.79 -2.82 -0.26
N ASN A 81 -3.29 -4.05 -0.06
CA ASN A 81 -1.97 -4.24 0.55
C ASN A 81 -0.84 -3.93 -0.45
N THR A 82 0.39 -3.76 0.07
CA THR A 82 1.58 -3.40 -0.73
C THR A 82 1.79 -4.32 -1.93
N TYR A 83 1.69 -5.63 -1.76
CA TYR A 83 1.98 -6.59 -2.83
C TYR A 83 0.94 -6.53 -3.94
N GLN A 84 -0.33 -6.44 -3.58
CA GLN A 84 -1.43 -6.26 -4.55
C GLN A 84 -1.31 -4.94 -5.32
N LEU A 85 -0.89 -3.86 -4.64
CA LEU A 85 -0.68 -2.58 -5.30
C LEU A 85 0.50 -2.62 -6.28
N LEU A 86 1.60 -3.28 -5.91
CA LEU A 86 2.75 -3.46 -6.81
C LEU A 86 2.37 -4.31 -8.03
N GLU A 87 1.57 -5.35 -7.84
CA GLU A 87 1.05 -6.16 -8.94
C GLU A 87 0.16 -5.33 -9.88
N ARG A 88 -0.78 -4.55 -9.34
CA ARG A 88 -1.62 -3.65 -10.15
C ARG A 88 -0.81 -2.59 -10.89
N LEU A 89 0.27 -2.09 -10.27
CA LEU A 89 1.18 -1.15 -10.91
C LEU A 89 1.92 -1.81 -12.07
N ALA A 90 2.42 -3.05 -11.89
CA ALA A 90 3.04 -3.84 -12.95
C ALA A 90 2.08 -4.13 -14.11
N GLN A 91 0.81 -4.36 -13.81
CA GLN A 91 -0.25 -4.56 -14.79
C GLN A 91 -0.80 -3.25 -15.39
N ARG A 92 -0.25 -2.10 -15.01
CA ARG A 92 -0.72 -0.77 -15.43
C ARG A 92 -2.19 -0.49 -15.11
N GLN A 93 -2.71 -1.10 -14.06
CA GLN A 93 -4.06 -0.87 -13.57
C GLN A 93 -4.14 0.38 -12.69
N ILE A 94 -3.01 0.77 -12.11
CA ILE A 94 -2.82 2.03 -11.40
C ILE A 94 -1.57 2.71 -11.94
N ASP A 95 -1.52 4.04 -11.81
CA ASP A 95 -0.44 4.88 -12.32
C ASP A 95 0.63 5.13 -11.24
N LEU A 96 0.24 5.12 -9.97
CA LEU A 96 1.05 5.41 -8.80
C LEU A 96 0.61 4.53 -7.63
N ALA A 97 1.58 4.05 -6.84
CA ALA A 97 1.30 3.31 -5.61
C ALA A 97 1.98 3.97 -4.41
N ILE A 98 1.22 4.23 -3.35
CA ILE A 98 1.74 4.66 -2.05
C ILE A 98 1.72 3.46 -1.13
N VAL A 99 2.91 2.97 -0.80
CA VAL A 99 3.12 1.71 -0.10
C VAL A 99 4.02 1.89 1.12
N ARG A 100 4.03 0.90 2.00
CA ARG A 100 4.93 0.88 3.16
C ARG A 100 5.95 -0.24 3.03
N THR A 101 7.17 0.06 3.42
CA THR A 101 8.23 -0.94 3.60
C THR A 101 7.84 -1.98 4.69
N PRO A 102 8.43 -3.19 4.70
CA PRO A 102 9.41 -3.70 3.75
C PRO A 102 8.76 -4.24 2.47
N PHE A 103 9.40 -4.00 1.33
CA PHE A 103 9.07 -4.62 0.04
C PHE A 103 10.32 -4.57 -0.86
N SER A 104 10.32 -5.40 -1.91
CA SER A 104 11.31 -5.32 -2.99
C SER A 104 10.54 -5.06 -4.30
N ALA A 105 10.95 -4.05 -5.02
CA ALA A 105 10.34 -3.65 -6.29
C ALA A 105 11.39 -2.94 -7.16
N PRO A 106 12.43 -3.67 -7.59
CA PRO A 106 13.56 -3.10 -8.34
C PRO A 106 13.16 -2.56 -9.71
N GLU A 107 12.01 -3.01 -10.23
CA GLU A 107 11.44 -2.58 -11.50
C GLU A 107 10.76 -1.20 -11.45
N PHE A 108 10.57 -0.62 -10.27
CA PHE A 108 9.89 0.66 -10.09
C PHE A 108 10.82 1.73 -9.50
N ASN A 109 10.60 2.98 -9.92
CA ASN A 109 11.18 4.11 -9.24
C ASN A 109 10.45 4.36 -7.92
N CYS A 110 11.18 4.24 -6.81
CA CYS A 110 10.64 4.44 -5.47
C CYS A 110 11.15 5.75 -4.89
N VAL A 111 10.23 6.61 -4.48
CA VAL A 111 10.54 7.87 -3.80
C VAL A 111 10.13 7.76 -2.33
N PRO A 112 11.06 7.88 -1.37
CA PRO A 112 10.69 7.88 0.04
C PRO A 112 9.92 9.17 0.38
N LEU A 113 8.72 9.00 0.97
CA LEU A 113 7.87 10.12 1.33
C LEU A 113 8.08 10.54 2.79
N GLN A 114 8.00 9.59 3.71
CA GLN A 114 8.05 9.84 5.14
C GLN A 114 8.67 8.66 5.87
N ARG A 115 9.41 8.96 6.94
CA ARG A 115 9.84 7.95 7.91
C ARG A 115 8.92 7.99 9.11
N GLU A 116 8.51 6.83 9.57
CA GLU A 116 7.66 6.68 10.74
C GLU A 116 8.37 5.83 11.78
N PRO A 117 8.34 6.21 13.07
CA PRO A 117 8.88 5.37 14.14
C PRO A 117 8.00 4.12 14.31
N MET A 118 8.64 3.02 14.70
CA MET A 118 7.91 1.87 15.19
C MET A 118 7.60 2.11 16.66
N LEU A 119 6.33 1.97 17.02
CA LEU A 119 5.87 2.22 18.39
C LEU A 119 5.57 0.90 19.09
N ALA A 120 6.02 0.77 20.33
CA ALA A 120 5.56 -0.27 21.24
C ALA A 120 4.32 0.24 22.00
N VAL A 121 3.24 -0.53 21.94
CA VAL A 121 1.99 -0.21 22.63
C VAL A 121 1.71 -1.27 23.69
N ALA A 122 1.54 -0.86 24.93
CA ALA A 122 1.24 -1.73 26.04
C ALA A 122 0.29 -1.06 27.04
N ARG A 123 -0.37 -1.87 27.86
CA ARG A 123 -1.09 -1.32 29.03
C ARG A 123 -0.09 -0.74 30.04
N PRO A 124 -0.49 0.29 30.80
CA PRO A 124 0.34 0.82 31.89
C PRO A 124 0.83 -0.31 32.82
N GLY A 125 2.11 -0.26 33.19
CA GLY A 125 2.73 -1.24 34.08
C GLY A 125 3.22 -2.55 33.44
N VAL A 126 2.96 -2.78 32.16
CA VAL A 126 3.44 -4.00 31.46
C VAL A 126 4.92 -3.92 31.08
N LEU A 127 5.43 -2.72 30.87
CA LEU A 127 6.84 -2.48 30.54
C LEU A 127 7.55 -1.81 31.73
N PRO A 128 8.16 -2.57 32.66
CA PRO A 128 8.90 -2.01 33.75
C PRO A 128 10.10 -1.19 33.25
N GLY A 129 10.28 0.01 33.80
CA GLY A 129 11.38 0.88 33.38
C GLY A 129 11.19 1.51 32.00
N ALA A 130 9.99 1.47 31.44
CA ALA A 130 9.70 2.19 30.21
C ALA A 130 9.95 3.69 30.40
N PRO A 131 10.63 4.35 29.47
CA PRO A 131 10.81 5.80 29.51
C PRO A 131 9.47 6.53 29.38
N ALA A 132 9.51 7.84 29.52
CA ALA A 132 8.33 8.68 29.28
C ALA A 132 7.71 8.41 27.90
N PRO A 133 6.39 8.61 27.72
CA PRO A 133 5.76 8.56 26.41
C PRO A 133 6.57 9.40 25.42
N ASP A 134 6.71 8.90 24.18
CA ASP A 134 7.46 9.51 23.09
C ASP A 134 9.00 9.48 23.19
N ALA A 135 9.58 8.92 24.25
CA ALA A 135 11.01 8.66 24.32
C ALA A 135 11.39 7.33 23.63
N PRO A 136 12.59 7.24 23.00
CA PRO A 136 13.06 5.99 22.42
C PRO A 136 13.11 4.88 23.46
N LEU A 137 12.50 3.74 23.16
CA LEU A 137 12.48 2.57 24.02
C LEU A 137 13.66 1.65 23.65
N PRO A 138 14.59 1.37 24.58
CA PRO A 138 15.65 0.41 24.34
C PRO A 138 15.11 -0.99 24.03
N LEU A 139 15.62 -1.66 23.01
CA LEU A 139 15.18 -3.02 22.65
C LEU A 139 15.35 -4.02 23.80
N ALA A 140 16.35 -3.83 24.65
CA ALA A 140 16.59 -4.66 25.83
C ALA A 140 15.38 -4.69 26.79
N VAL A 141 14.62 -3.60 26.89
CA VAL A 141 13.40 -3.54 27.72
C VAL A 141 12.31 -4.43 27.15
N LEU A 142 12.26 -4.60 25.84
CA LEU A 142 11.29 -5.45 25.16
C LEU A 142 11.72 -6.93 25.15
N ALA A 143 13.01 -7.23 25.26
CA ALA A 143 13.55 -8.58 25.12
C ALA A 143 12.98 -9.58 26.14
N ALA A 144 12.65 -9.12 27.34
CA ALA A 144 12.07 -9.95 28.40
C ALA A 144 10.54 -9.97 28.41
N THR A 145 9.90 -9.34 27.43
CA THR A 145 8.45 -9.16 27.41
C THR A 145 7.85 -9.91 26.21
N PRO A 146 6.79 -10.72 26.41
CA PRO A 146 6.09 -11.31 25.28
C PRO A 146 5.55 -10.23 24.33
N LEU A 147 5.91 -10.32 23.05
CA LEU A 147 5.54 -9.34 22.05
C LEU A 147 4.53 -9.89 21.05
N ILE A 148 3.54 -9.09 20.72
CA ILE A 148 2.67 -9.32 19.58
C ILE A 148 3.24 -8.50 18.41
N LEU A 149 3.81 -9.21 17.44
CA LEU A 149 4.41 -8.57 16.27
C LEU A 149 3.48 -8.68 15.07
N TYR A 150 3.33 -7.59 14.35
CA TYR A 150 2.70 -7.65 13.03
C TYR A 150 3.59 -8.49 12.11
N ARG A 151 3.03 -9.55 11.54
CA ARG A 151 3.78 -10.58 10.79
C ARG A 151 4.77 -10.04 9.77
N ARG A 152 4.42 -8.97 9.09
CA ARG A 152 5.26 -8.30 8.08
C ARG A 152 6.59 -7.78 8.63
N TRP A 153 6.63 -7.40 9.90
CA TRP A 153 7.80 -6.83 10.58
C TRP A 153 8.53 -7.82 11.47
N ALA A 154 7.94 -9.00 11.67
CA ALA A 154 8.42 -9.95 12.66
C ALA A 154 9.89 -10.33 12.46
N ASP A 155 10.30 -10.61 11.24
CA ASP A 155 11.67 -11.03 10.93
C ASP A 155 12.67 -9.88 11.10
N ILE A 156 12.29 -8.67 10.72
CA ILE A 156 13.11 -7.46 10.92
C ILE A 156 13.30 -7.19 12.40
N VAL A 157 12.24 -7.25 13.19
CA VAL A 157 12.30 -7.02 14.63
C VAL A 157 13.11 -8.11 15.31
N ARG A 158 12.92 -9.38 14.96
CA ARG A 158 13.75 -10.50 15.48
C ARG A 158 15.22 -10.31 15.14
N GLY A 159 15.54 -9.91 13.91
CA GLY A 159 16.92 -9.62 13.52
C GLY A 159 17.55 -8.51 14.37
N GLN A 160 16.80 -7.47 14.72
CA GLN A 160 17.29 -6.41 15.61
C GLN A 160 17.53 -6.92 17.03
N PHE A 161 16.67 -7.79 17.57
CA PHE A 161 16.92 -8.42 18.88
C PHE A 161 18.19 -9.27 18.88
N GLN A 162 18.40 -10.07 17.84
CA GLN A 162 19.64 -10.88 17.69
C GLN A 162 20.90 -10.01 17.68
N LEU A 163 20.88 -8.89 16.96
CA LEU A 163 22.00 -7.94 16.91
C LEU A 163 22.27 -7.27 18.27
N CYS A 164 21.26 -7.13 19.11
CA CYS A 164 21.39 -6.59 20.47
C CYS A 164 21.72 -7.67 21.53
N GLY A 165 21.96 -8.93 21.12
CA GLY A 165 22.23 -10.04 22.05
C GLY A 165 21.02 -10.49 22.85
N ALA A 166 19.81 -10.13 22.46
CA ALA A 166 18.56 -10.56 23.05
C ALA A 166 17.98 -11.72 22.22
N GLN A 167 17.54 -12.78 22.91
CA GLN A 167 16.86 -13.93 22.29
C GLN A 167 15.36 -13.83 22.41
#